data_560675900cd5e6648af4b48ea27579eb
#
_entry.id   560675900cd5e6648af4b48ea27579eb
#
_cell.length_a   1.000
_cell.length_b   1.000
_cell.length_c   1.000
_cell.angle_alpha   90.00
_cell.angle_beta   90.00
_cell.angle_gamma   90.00
#
_symmetry.space_group_name_H-M   'P 1'
#
loop_
_entity.id
_entity.type
_entity.pdbx_description
1 polymer ?
#
loop_
_entity_poly.entity_id
_entity_poly.type
_entity_poly.pdbx_seq_one_letter_code
_entity_poly.pdbx_strand_id
1 'polypeptide(L)'
;MKAIVYNGPRDVEVKQVPDPTIQHPNDVIVRVTTTNICGSDLHMYEGRTDLEQGKIIGHENLGQIAECGSAVASLKVGDYVCIPFNAACGFCKNCERGLTSACLTLNPGTAGAGYGYAGMGELQGGQAEYLRVPYGDFNCLKLPEDAAEREDDYVMLADIFPTGWHATELAGVQPGESVIIYGAGPVGLMAAYSAQIKGAGLIMIVDRHPDRLALAEKCGAIAIDDSKDDAVIRVLELTRGEGADRGCECVGFHAHDPQGNEVPNEVMNKLVKSVRATGSLGVVGVFMPEDPKSSHELARKGRMAFDFGELWTKGLRMGTGQTNVKAYNRHLCQLIELGKAKPSFIVSHQLSLEEAPDAYKHFDARENGWTKVVLRPQGHSAASKGAPVARRKTGTQHRHAH
;
A
#
# COMPACT_ATOMS: atom_id res chain seq x y z
N MET A 1 21.93 -14.90 -1.69
CA MET A 1 20.55 -14.83 -2.18
C MET A 1 20.41 -13.91 -3.38
N LYS A 2 19.38 -14.13 -4.22
CA LYS A 2 18.99 -13.15 -5.25
C LYS A 2 18.19 -12.01 -4.63
N ALA A 3 18.40 -10.80 -5.11
CA ALA A 3 17.66 -9.61 -4.70
C ALA A 3 17.64 -8.57 -5.82
N ILE A 4 16.61 -7.71 -5.82
CA ILE A 4 16.53 -6.55 -6.71
C ILE A 4 17.32 -5.41 -6.05
N VAL A 5 18.37 -4.97 -6.74
CA VAL A 5 19.29 -3.96 -6.28
C VAL A 5 19.13 -2.69 -7.12
N TYR A 6 19.01 -1.56 -6.46
CA TYR A 6 18.99 -0.26 -7.11
C TYR A 6 20.41 0.17 -7.50
N ASN A 7 20.64 0.44 -8.79
CA ASN A 7 21.93 0.90 -9.33
C ASN A 7 21.95 2.40 -9.62
N GLY A 8 20.79 3.04 -9.61
CA GLY A 8 20.60 4.45 -9.96
C GLY A 8 19.25 4.69 -10.63
N PRO A 9 18.98 5.93 -11.07
CA PRO A 9 17.72 6.29 -11.69
C PRO A 9 17.36 5.41 -12.89
N ARG A 10 16.20 4.75 -12.83
CA ARG A 10 15.66 3.82 -13.84
C ARG A 10 16.54 2.59 -14.11
N ASP A 11 17.35 2.24 -13.12
CA ASP A 11 18.23 1.08 -13.18
C ASP A 11 18.11 0.23 -11.92
N VAL A 12 17.43 -0.89 -12.04
CA VAL A 12 17.33 -1.95 -11.05
C VAL A 12 17.74 -3.28 -11.69
N GLU A 13 18.44 -4.12 -10.93
CA GLU A 13 19.00 -5.37 -11.42
C GLU A 13 18.86 -6.47 -10.39
N VAL A 14 18.65 -7.70 -10.83
CA VAL A 14 18.71 -8.87 -9.98
C VAL A 14 20.17 -9.26 -9.77
N LYS A 15 20.62 -9.22 -8.51
CA LYS A 15 22.01 -9.56 -8.14
C LYS A 15 22.06 -10.66 -7.10
N GLN A 16 23.19 -11.39 -7.10
CA GLN A 16 23.57 -12.22 -5.97
C GLN A 16 24.16 -11.33 -4.87
N VAL A 17 23.55 -11.37 -3.69
CA VAL A 17 23.97 -10.62 -2.51
C VAL A 17 24.10 -11.57 -1.33
N PRO A 18 24.83 -11.21 -0.26
CA PRO A 18 24.89 -12.01 0.96
C PRO A 18 23.49 -12.26 1.54
N ASP A 19 23.28 -13.43 2.12
CA ASP A 19 22.05 -13.72 2.85
C ASP A 19 21.99 -12.87 4.13
N PRO A 20 20.79 -12.42 4.55
CA PRO A 20 20.64 -11.72 5.82
C PRO A 20 20.88 -12.68 6.99
N THR A 21 21.41 -12.14 8.10
CA THR A 21 21.66 -12.90 9.33
C THR A 21 20.93 -12.25 10.51
N ILE A 22 20.66 -13.03 11.56
CA ILE A 22 20.15 -12.53 12.84
C ILE A 22 21.20 -11.56 13.42
N GLN A 23 20.80 -10.31 13.68
CA GLN A 23 21.66 -9.26 14.25
C GLN A 23 21.27 -8.94 15.70
N HIS A 24 20.04 -9.26 16.09
CA HIS A 24 19.53 -9.07 17.44
C HIS A 24 18.69 -10.27 17.86
N PRO A 25 18.68 -10.67 19.16
CA PRO A 25 17.91 -11.82 19.63
C PRO A 25 16.42 -11.82 19.29
N ASN A 26 15.82 -10.66 19.04
CA ASN A 26 14.42 -10.51 18.66
C ASN A 26 14.17 -10.48 17.12
N ASP A 27 15.22 -10.65 16.32
CA ASP A 27 15.08 -10.67 14.86
C ASP A 27 14.53 -12.01 14.37
N VAL A 28 13.90 -11.99 13.21
CA VAL A 28 13.62 -13.19 12.43
C VAL A 28 14.16 -13.02 11.01
N ILE A 29 14.51 -14.14 10.36
CA ILE A 29 14.75 -14.20 8.92
C ILE A 29 13.51 -14.81 8.28
N VAL A 30 12.97 -14.13 7.28
CA VAL A 30 11.82 -14.57 6.50
C VAL A 30 12.31 -15.01 5.13
N ARG A 31 11.98 -16.22 4.71
CA ARG A 31 12.04 -16.65 3.32
C ARG A 31 10.87 -16.04 2.60
N VAL A 32 11.11 -15.05 1.77
CA VAL A 32 10.06 -14.31 1.06
C VAL A 32 9.49 -15.19 -0.05
N THR A 33 8.19 -15.44 0.00
CA THR A 33 7.46 -16.18 -1.03
C THR A 33 6.74 -15.24 -2.00
N THR A 34 6.36 -14.07 -1.50
CA THR A 34 5.64 -13.07 -2.27
C THR A 34 6.08 -11.67 -1.84
N THR A 35 6.34 -10.83 -2.81
CA THR A 35 6.58 -9.39 -2.64
C THR A 35 5.96 -8.63 -3.81
N ASN A 36 5.76 -7.31 -3.68
CA ASN A 36 5.11 -6.54 -4.75
C ASN A 36 5.97 -5.36 -5.19
N ILE A 37 5.66 -4.83 -6.39
CA ILE A 37 6.07 -3.49 -6.79
C ILE A 37 4.97 -2.51 -6.36
N CYS A 38 5.36 -1.48 -5.60
CA CYS A 38 4.49 -0.40 -5.14
C CYS A 38 4.68 0.87 -5.98
N GLY A 39 3.65 1.70 -6.06
CA GLY A 39 3.77 3.03 -6.68
C GLY A 39 4.84 3.91 -6.02
N SER A 40 5.05 3.75 -4.72
CA SER A 40 6.09 4.48 -3.99
C SER A 40 7.52 4.01 -4.30
N ASP A 41 7.72 2.76 -4.77
CA ASP A 41 9.02 2.29 -5.27
C ASP A 41 9.47 3.10 -6.50
N LEU A 42 8.52 3.62 -7.29
CA LEU A 42 8.82 4.42 -8.48
C LEU A 42 9.51 5.74 -8.13
N HIS A 43 9.25 6.32 -6.96
CA HIS A 43 9.96 7.53 -6.53
C HIS A 43 11.47 7.31 -6.41
N MET A 44 11.86 6.12 -5.93
CA MET A 44 13.27 5.70 -5.87
C MET A 44 13.77 5.31 -7.25
N TYR A 45 12.99 4.52 -8.00
CA TYR A 45 13.33 4.09 -9.36
C TYR A 45 13.58 5.27 -10.30
N GLU A 46 12.74 6.31 -10.27
CA GLU A 46 12.94 7.55 -11.04
C GLU A 46 14.09 8.42 -10.51
N GLY A 47 14.65 8.08 -9.35
CA GLY A 47 15.71 8.84 -8.67
C GLY A 47 15.23 10.19 -8.15
N ARG A 48 13.98 10.26 -7.67
CA ARG A 48 13.38 11.43 -7.00
C ARG A 48 13.71 11.47 -5.50
N THR A 49 14.49 10.50 -5.02
CA THR A 49 14.90 10.35 -3.61
C THR A 49 16.42 10.15 -3.54
N ASP A 50 16.99 10.26 -2.34
CA ASP A 50 18.41 10.02 -2.06
C ASP A 50 18.72 8.54 -1.77
N LEU A 51 18.06 7.60 -2.46
CA LEU A 51 18.38 6.19 -2.26
C LEU A 51 19.80 5.88 -2.78
N GLU A 52 20.63 5.33 -1.91
CA GLU A 52 21.98 4.92 -2.26
C GLU A 52 22.00 3.73 -3.22
N GLN A 53 22.94 3.77 -4.18
CA GLN A 53 23.20 2.62 -5.05
C GLN A 53 23.65 1.41 -4.22
N GLY A 54 23.22 0.21 -4.65
CA GLY A 54 23.51 -1.03 -3.95
C GLY A 54 22.47 -1.43 -2.89
N LYS A 55 21.51 -0.58 -2.58
CA LYS A 55 20.40 -0.93 -1.67
C LYS A 55 19.42 -1.90 -2.33
N ILE A 56 18.97 -2.89 -1.56
CA ILE A 56 17.86 -3.78 -1.94
C ILE A 56 16.56 -3.04 -1.69
N ILE A 57 15.67 -3.01 -2.69
CA ILE A 57 14.37 -2.33 -2.62
C ILE A 57 13.22 -3.30 -2.30
N GLY A 58 12.00 -2.76 -2.14
CA GLY A 58 10.77 -3.50 -1.91
C GLY A 58 10.36 -3.59 -0.44
N HIS A 59 9.13 -3.17 -0.16
CA HIS A 59 8.62 -3.01 1.20
C HIS A 59 7.29 -3.75 1.45
N GLU A 60 6.70 -4.38 0.44
CA GLU A 60 5.48 -5.17 0.58
C GLU A 60 5.82 -6.67 0.58
N ASN A 61 6.00 -7.29 1.75
CA ASN A 61 6.60 -8.61 1.86
C ASN A 61 5.72 -9.60 2.63
N LEU A 62 5.71 -10.84 2.14
CA LEU A 62 5.06 -11.99 2.75
C LEU A 62 5.98 -13.21 2.59
N GLY A 63 6.00 -14.11 3.57
CA GLY A 63 6.78 -15.34 3.46
C GLY A 63 6.70 -16.21 4.69
N GLN A 64 7.63 -17.15 4.79
CA GLN A 64 7.74 -18.08 5.90
C GLN A 64 8.96 -17.76 6.76
N ILE A 65 8.79 -17.87 8.08
CA ILE A 65 9.92 -17.78 9.01
C ILE A 65 10.93 -18.89 8.69
N ALA A 66 12.16 -18.50 8.36
CA ALA A 66 13.27 -19.41 8.09
C ALA A 66 14.17 -19.57 9.32
N GLU A 67 14.36 -18.51 10.11
CA GLU A 67 15.17 -18.51 11.31
C GLU A 67 14.61 -17.55 12.36
N CYS A 68 14.71 -17.93 13.65
CA CYS A 68 14.32 -17.10 14.79
C CYS A 68 15.52 -16.78 15.66
N GLY A 69 15.64 -15.53 16.06
CA GLY A 69 16.56 -15.14 17.13
C GLY A 69 16.15 -15.73 18.48
N SER A 70 17.08 -15.81 19.40
CA SER A 70 16.93 -16.54 20.68
C SER A 70 15.88 -15.98 21.64
N ALA A 71 15.43 -14.74 21.43
CA ALA A 71 14.38 -14.09 22.25
C ALA A 71 13.02 -14.01 21.55
N VAL A 72 12.87 -14.59 20.36
CA VAL A 72 11.58 -14.70 19.66
C VAL A 72 10.73 -15.75 20.36
N ALA A 73 9.50 -15.40 20.76
CA ALA A 73 8.65 -16.20 21.62
C ALA A 73 7.35 -16.69 20.96
N SER A 74 6.75 -15.89 20.08
CA SER A 74 5.43 -16.17 19.50
C SER A 74 5.49 -16.74 18.07
N LEU A 75 6.63 -16.66 17.42
CA LEU A 75 6.86 -17.17 16.07
C LEU A 75 7.78 -18.41 16.10
N LYS A 76 7.61 -19.25 15.09
CA LYS A 76 8.46 -20.44 14.87
C LYS A 76 8.78 -20.60 13.40
N VAL A 77 9.85 -21.31 13.09
CA VAL A 77 10.22 -21.69 11.72
C VAL A 77 9.04 -22.38 11.03
N GLY A 78 8.74 -21.95 9.81
CA GLY A 78 7.63 -22.42 9.00
C GLY A 78 6.34 -21.62 9.13
N ASP A 79 6.20 -20.75 10.15
CA ASP A 79 5.02 -19.87 10.24
C ASP A 79 4.97 -18.90 9.04
N TYR A 80 3.81 -18.79 8.42
CA TYR A 80 3.55 -17.76 7.40
C TYR A 80 3.31 -16.41 8.07
N VAL A 81 3.94 -15.37 7.52
CA VAL A 81 3.87 -14.02 8.06
C VAL A 81 3.76 -12.97 6.95
N CYS A 82 2.95 -11.95 7.19
CA CYS A 82 2.96 -10.71 6.42
C CYS A 82 3.74 -9.64 7.18
N ILE A 83 4.63 -8.94 6.50
CA ILE A 83 5.53 -7.94 7.09
C ILE A 83 5.02 -6.54 6.70
N PRO A 84 4.58 -5.69 7.65
CA PRO A 84 4.24 -4.29 7.39
C PRO A 84 5.40 -3.57 6.70
N PHE A 85 5.10 -2.67 5.77
CA PHE A 85 6.14 -1.90 5.06
C PHE A 85 7.01 -1.08 6.03
N ASN A 86 6.44 -0.65 7.14
CA ASN A 86 7.15 0.05 8.21
C ASN A 86 7.53 -0.90 9.34
N ALA A 87 8.74 -0.71 9.86
CA ALA A 87 9.25 -1.43 11.02
C ALA A 87 9.13 -0.58 12.29
N ALA A 88 8.81 -1.25 13.40
CA ALA A 88 8.63 -0.58 14.68
C ALA A 88 9.21 -1.41 15.84
N CYS A 89 9.64 -0.75 16.91
CA CYS A 89 10.24 -1.44 18.06
C CYS A 89 9.21 -2.03 19.04
N GLY A 90 8.00 -1.48 19.07
CA GLY A 90 6.93 -1.92 19.97
C GLY A 90 6.91 -1.26 21.35
N PHE A 91 7.97 -0.57 21.76
CA PHE A 91 8.13 -0.05 23.15
C PHE A 91 8.48 1.43 23.26
N CYS A 92 8.72 2.14 22.16
CA CYS A 92 8.92 3.61 22.26
C CYS A 92 7.56 4.32 22.44
N LYS A 93 7.62 5.56 22.90
CA LYS A 93 6.44 6.40 23.17
C LYS A 93 5.41 6.40 22.04
N ASN A 94 5.87 6.40 20.77
CA ASN A 94 4.96 6.39 19.62
C ASN A 94 4.36 4.99 19.41
N CYS A 95 5.16 3.93 19.51
CA CYS A 95 4.69 2.56 19.37
C CYS A 95 3.65 2.19 20.44
N GLU A 96 3.87 2.58 21.71
CA GLU A 96 2.92 2.35 22.81
C GLU A 96 1.56 3.04 22.58
N ARG A 97 1.54 4.11 21.78
CA ARG A 97 0.33 4.82 21.39
C ARG A 97 -0.30 4.30 20.08
N GLY A 98 0.25 3.22 19.49
CA GLY A 98 -0.20 2.68 18.20
C GLY A 98 0.33 3.43 16.97
N LEU A 99 1.19 4.44 17.15
CA LEU A 99 1.76 5.25 16.07
C LEU A 99 3.04 4.61 15.52
N THR A 100 2.90 3.38 15.03
CA THR A 100 4.03 2.53 14.64
C THR A 100 4.77 3.04 13.39
N SER A 101 4.10 3.77 12.50
CA SER A 101 4.73 4.39 11.33
C SER A 101 5.75 5.47 11.71
N ALA A 102 5.66 6.01 12.92
CA ALA A 102 6.55 7.04 13.46
C ALA A 102 7.42 6.51 14.61
N CYS A 103 7.88 5.26 14.52
CA CYS A 103 8.78 4.66 15.51
C CYS A 103 10.02 5.53 15.73
N LEU A 104 10.39 5.77 17.01
CA LEU A 104 11.51 6.64 17.39
C LEU A 104 12.83 5.89 17.56
N THR A 105 12.84 4.57 17.42
CA THR A 105 14.00 3.74 17.78
C THR A 105 14.76 3.21 16.56
N LEU A 106 14.04 2.75 15.53
CA LEU A 106 14.63 1.99 14.41
C LEU A 106 15.28 2.85 13.32
N ASN A 107 15.03 4.14 13.33
CA ASN A 107 15.68 5.10 12.43
C ASN A 107 16.21 6.28 13.23
N PRO A 108 17.49 6.21 13.68
CA PRO A 108 18.09 7.30 14.46
C PRO A 108 18.10 8.61 13.68
N GLY A 109 17.57 9.67 14.28
CA GLY A 109 17.54 11.02 13.69
C GLY A 109 16.23 11.38 12.97
N THR A 110 15.40 10.40 12.60
CA THR A 110 14.09 10.65 11.98
C THR A 110 13.06 9.64 12.48
N ALA A 111 11.83 10.08 12.74
CA ALA A 111 10.76 9.18 13.14
C ALA A 111 10.29 8.32 11.93
N GLY A 112 10.12 7.02 12.19
CA GLY A 112 9.70 6.05 11.18
C GLY A 112 10.85 5.30 10.55
N ALA A 113 10.66 3.99 10.36
CA ALA A 113 11.57 3.09 9.68
C ALA A 113 10.80 2.21 8.71
N GLY A 114 11.41 1.85 7.59
CA GLY A 114 10.82 1.00 6.56
C GLY A 114 11.87 0.20 5.80
N TYR A 115 11.41 -0.82 5.07
CA TYR A 115 12.29 -1.71 4.35
C TYR A 115 12.62 -1.15 2.96
N GLY A 116 13.91 -1.03 2.63
CA GLY A 116 14.39 -0.68 1.29
C GLY A 116 13.83 0.64 0.75
N TYR A 117 13.63 1.64 1.62
CA TYR A 117 13.06 2.93 1.24
C TYR A 117 13.94 4.09 1.72
N ALA A 118 14.15 5.07 0.83
CA ALA A 118 14.98 6.24 1.12
C ALA A 118 14.43 7.04 2.33
N GLY A 119 15.33 7.46 3.22
CA GLY A 119 14.97 8.24 4.40
C GLY A 119 14.28 7.46 5.54
N MET A 120 14.02 6.16 5.34
CA MET A 120 13.36 5.31 6.34
C MET A 120 14.33 4.36 7.07
N GLY A 121 15.60 4.74 7.21
CA GLY A 121 16.63 3.99 7.94
C GLY A 121 17.37 2.98 7.06
N GLU A 122 18.13 2.09 7.73
CA GLU A 122 19.11 1.20 7.08
C GLU A 122 18.58 -0.20 6.75
N LEU A 123 17.28 -0.46 6.93
CA LEU A 123 16.70 -1.76 6.66
C LEU A 123 16.69 -2.04 5.16
N GLN A 124 17.22 -3.21 4.76
CA GLN A 124 17.19 -3.65 3.38
C GLN A 124 15.75 -4.01 2.96
N GLY A 125 15.44 -3.89 1.68
CA GLY A 125 14.16 -4.28 1.13
C GLY A 125 13.98 -5.79 0.98
N GLY A 126 12.76 -6.21 0.71
CA GLY A 126 12.38 -7.61 0.61
C GLY A 126 11.96 -8.05 -0.80
N GLN A 127 12.25 -7.27 -1.87
CA GLN A 127 12.25 -7.83 -3.23
C GLN A 127 13.50 -8.71 -3.40
N ALA A 128 13.55 -9.77 -2.59
CA ALA A 128 14.67 -10.68 -2.40
C ALA A 128 14.17 -12.06 -1.95
N GLU A 129 15.03 -13.07 -1.97
CA GLU A 129 14.69 -14.42 -1.49
C GLU A 129 14.54 -14.49 0.03
N TYR A 130 15.24 -13.64 0.78
CA TYR A 130 15.19 -13.57 2.25
C TYR A 130 15.20 -12.13 2.74
N LEU A 131 14.53 -11.91 3.89
CA LEU A 131 14.44 -10.61 4.56
C LEU A 131 14.69 -10.76 6.05
N ARG A 132 15.56 -9.93 6.64
CA ARG A 132 15.68 -9.78 8.09
C ARG A 132 14.61 -8.82 8.60
N VAL A 133 13.84 -9.26 9.58
CA VAL A 133 12.80 -8.46 10.23
C VAL A 133 13.20 -8.23 11.68
N PRO A 134 13.51 -6.97 12.09
CA PRO A 134 13.79 -6.66 13.49
C PRO A 134 12.50 -6.80 14.33
N TYR A 135 12.66 -7.19 15.61
CA TYR A 135 11.52 -7.39 16.52
C TYR A 135 10.41 -8.22 15.89
N GLY A 136 10.76 -9.45 15.45
CA GLY A 136 9.88 -10.32 14.68
C GLY A 136 8.50 -10.53 15.29
N ASP A 137 8.43 -10.85 16.60
CA ASP A 137 7.15 -11.03 17.32
C ASP A 137 6.25 -9.79 17.26
N PHE A 138 6.82 -8.60 17.16
CA PHE A 138 6.05 -7.37 17.05
C PHE A 138 5.73 -7.04 15.59
N ASN A 139 6.69 -7.09 14.68
CA ASN A 139 6.50 -6.63 13.31
C ASN A 139 5.78 -7.64 12.42
N CYS A 140 5.99 -8.93 12.58
CA CYS A 140 5.32 -9.92 11.76
C CYS A 140 3.84 -10.09 12.15
N LEU A 141 2.96 -10.05 11.18
CA LEU A 141 1.58 -10.54 11.33
C LEU A 141 1.59 -12.03 10.97
N LYS A 142 1.41 -12.89 11.95
CA LYS A 142 1.22 -14.32 11.70
C LYS A 142 -0.10 -14.54 10.97
N LEU A 143 -0.02 -15.29 9.87
CA LEU A 143 -1.14 -15.59 8.99
C LEU A 143 -1.75 -16.97 9.33
N PRO A 144 -3.00 -17.24 8.89
CA PRO A 144 -3.65 -18.53 9.08
C PRO A 144 -2.97 -19.65 8.27
N GLU A 145 -3.35 -20.90 8.55
CA GLU A 145 -2.73 -22.09 7.94
C GLU A 145 -2.91 -22.17 6.41
N ASP A 146 -3.99 -21.58 5.89
CA ASP A 146 -4.28 -21.53 4.46
C ASP A 146 -3.62 -20.36 3.72
N ALA A 147 -2.70 -19.65 4.35
CA ALA A 147 -2.07 -18.45 3.80
C ALA A 147 -1.35 -18.73 2.46
N ALA A 148 -0.76 -19.92 2.30
CA ALA A 148 -0.10 -20.34 1.06
C ALA A 148 -1.03 -20.38 -0.17
N GLU A 149 -2.32 -20.60 0.04
CA GLU A 149 -3.31 -20.67 -1.03
C GLU A 149 -3.83 -19.28 -1.44
N ARG A 150 -3.62 -18.26 -0.58
CA ARG A 150 -4.14 -16.90 -0.72
C ARG A 150 -3.09 -15.82 -0.53
N GLU A 151 -1.83 -16.10 -0.90
CA GLU A 151 -0.73 -15.16 -0.74
C GLU A 151 -0.98 -13.81 -1.41
N ASP A 152 -1.66 -13.81 -2.58
CA ASP A 152 -2.00 -12.57 -3.30
C ASP A 152 -2.95 -11.65 -2.51
N ASP A 153 -3.83 -12.21 -1.69
CA ASP A 153 -4.69 -11.42 -0.82
C ASP A 153 -3.92 -10.94 0.42
N TYR A 154 -3.16 -11.83 1.05
CA TYR A 154 -2.47 -11.52 2.30
C TYR A 154 -1.28 -10.59 2.13
N VAL A 155 -0.58 -10.61 0.99
CA VAL A 155 0.53 -9.68 0.76
C VAL A 155 0.08 -8.22 0.69
N MET A 156 -1.18 -7.96 0.31
CA MET A 156 -1.76 -6.61 0.32
C MET A 156 -1.87 -6.01 1.72
N LEU A 157 -1.80 -6.84 2.77
CA LEU A 157 -1.78 -6.40 4.18
C LEU A 157 -0.45 -5.76 4.60
N ALA A 158 0.58 -5.90 3.79
CA ALA A 158 1.88 -5.29 4.07
C ALA A 158 1.84 -3.77 3.93
N ASP A 159 1.06 -3.23 2.98
CA ASP A 159 0.98 -1.80 2.68
C ASP A 159 -0.39 -1.37 2.17
N ILE A 160 -0.69 -1.63 0.87
CA ILE A 160 -1.71 -0.88 0.14
C ILE A 160 -3.12 -1.04 0.69
N PHE A 161 -3.51 -2.20 1.22
CA PHE A 161 -4.84 -2.37 1.80
C PHE A 161 -4.97 -1.62 3.14
N PRO A 162 -4.03 -1.75 4.11
CA PRO A 162 -3.98 -0.87 5.27
C PRO A 162 -3.87 0.61 4.92
N THR A 163 -3.15 0.98 3.86
CA THR A 163 -2.96 2.38 3.45
C THR A 163 -4.25 2.97 2.87
N GLY A 164 -4.96 2.24 2.03
CA GLY A 164 -6.30 2.64 1.58
C GLY A 164 -7.31 2.75 2.73
N TRP A 165 -7.25 1.80 3.68
CA TRP A 165 -8.05 1.86 4.91
C TRP A 165 -7.72 3.10 5.73
N HIS A 166 -6.42 3.38 5.92
CA HIS A 166 -5.95 4.56 6.67
C HIS A 166 -6.42 5.87 6.06
N ALA A 167 -6.42 5.99 4.72
CA ALA A 167 -6.99 7.16 4.05
C ALA A 167 -8.44 7.43 4.49
N THR A 168 -9.26 6.38 4.53
CA THR A 168 -10.66 6.48 4.96
C THR A 168 -10.80 6.74 6.47
N GLU A 169 -9.88 6.26 7.32
CA GLU A 169 -9.83 6.59 8.74
C GLU A 169 -9.47 8.07 8.97
N LEU A 170 -8.43 8.56 8.30
CA LEU A 170 -8.02 9.97 8.38
C LEU A 170 -9.12 10.90 7.90
N ALA A 171 -9.83 10.52 6.82
CA ALA A 171 -11.01 11.25 6.36
C ALA A 171 -12.21 11.10 7.29
N GLY A 172 -12.24 10.08 8.16
CA GLY A 172 -13.34 9.82 9.09
C GLY A 172 -14.60 9.31 8.42
N VAL A 173 -14.48 8.48 7.37
CA VAL A 173 -15.60 7.92 6.59
C VAL A 173 -16.56 7.15 7.48
N GLN A 174 -17.86 7.47 7.38
CA GLN A 174 -18.96 6.81 8.09
C GLN A 174 -19.92 6.14 7.11
N PRO A 175 -20.68 5.12 7.55
CA PRO A 175 -21.72 4.52 6.73
C PRO A 175 -22.73 5.56 6.20
N GLY A 176 -23.08 5.44 4.92
CA GLY A 176 -24.03 6.32 4.24
C GLY A 176 -23.44 7.62 3.70
N GLU A 177 -22.22 8.00 4.09
CA GLU A 177 -21.56 9.23 3.59
C GLU A 177 -21.06 9.09 2.16
N SER A 178 -20.85 10.24 1.50
CA SER A 178 -20.21 10.35 0.19
C SER A 178 -18.69 10.55 0.33
N VAL A 179 -17.92 9.85 -0.50
CA VAL A 179 -16.45 9.88 -0.47
C VAL A 179 -15.93 10.18 -1.87
N ILE A 180 -15.05 11.16 -2.00
CA ILE A 180 -14.25 11.41 -3.21
C ILE A 180 -12.81 10.96 -3.01
N ILE A 181 -12.28 10.18 -3.94
CA ILE A 181 -10.91 9.65 -3.90
C ILE A 181 -10.19 10.14 -5.16
N TYR A 182 -9.06 10.81 -4.99
CA TYR A 182 -8.20 11.19 -6.08
C TYR A 182 -7.05 10.18 -6.23
N GLY A 183 -6.93 9.62 -7.44
CA GLY A 183 -6.01 8.55 -7.82
C GLY A 183 -6.66 7.16 -7.73
N ALA A 184 -6.76 6.45 -8.86
CA ALA A 184 -7.19 5.06 -8.94
C ALA A 184 -6.00 4.09 -9.09
N GLY A 185 -4.83 4.47 -8.58
CA GLY A 185 -3.71 3.56 -8.38
C GLY A 185 -4.04 2.51 -7.30
N PRO A 186 -3.13 1.56 -7.01
CA PRO A 186 -3.38 0.49 -6.03
C PRO A 186 -3.91 0.99 -4.67
N VAL A 187 -3.35 2.07 -4.13
CA VAL A 187 -3.79 2.66 -2.85
C VAL A 187 -5.20 3.25 -2.98
N GLY A 188 -5.48 4.00 -4.06
CA GLY A 188 -6.81 4.59 -4.26
C GLY A 188 -7.90 3.55 -4.49
N LEU A 189 -7.59 2.47 -5.23
CA LEU A 189 -8.49 1.32 -5.37
C LEU A 189 -8.76 0.65 -4.02
N MET A 190 -7.74 0.52 -3.16
CA MET A 190 -7.92 0.01 -1.80
C MET A 190 -8.67 1.00 -0.90
N ALA A 191 -8.55 2.31 -1.11
CA ALA A 191 -9.36 3.31 -0.40
C ALA A 191 -10.84 3.22 -0.81
N ALA A 192 -11.15 3.06 -2.11
CA ALA A 192 -12.50 2.84 -2.60
C ALA A 192 -13.10 1.54 -2.05
N TYR A 193 -12.33 0.46 -2.06
CA TYR A 193 -12.73 -0.82 -1.50
C TYR A 193 -12.96 -0.74 0.02
N SER A 194 -12.10 -0.02 0.74
CA SER A 194 -12.26 0.22 2.18
C SER A 194 -13.51 1.05 2.49
N ALA A 195 -13.80 2.09 1.68
CA ALA A 195 -15.01 2.90 1.81
C ALA A 195 -16.27 2.04 1.58
N GLN A 196 -16.24 1.13 0.59
CA GLN A 196 -17.32 0.17 0.34
C GLN A 196 -17.53 -0.76 1.56
N ILE A 197 -16.47 -1.34 2.11
CA ILE A 197 -16.55 -2.21 3.30
C ILE A 197 -17.11 -1.46 4.50
N LYS A 198 -16.78 -0.17 4.66
CA LYS A 198 -17.30 0.70 5.71
C LYS A 198 -18.75 1.16 5.48
N GLY A 199 -19.35 0.85 4.33
CA GLY A 199 -20.73 1.18 4.01
C GLY A 199 -20.93 2.62 3.55
N ALA A 200 -19.95 3.26 2.91
CA ALA A 200 -20.13 4.54 2.25
C ALA A 200 -21.30 4.48 1.25
N GLY A 201 -22.13 5.53 1.24
CA GLY A 201 -23.34 5.58 0.39
C GLY A 201 -23.06 5.98 -1.05
N LEU A 202 -22.03 6.78 -1.28
CA LEU A 202 -21.58 7.21 -2.61
C LEU A 202 -20.05 7.24 -2.62
N ILE A 203 -19.44 6.47 -3.51
CA ILE A 203 -17.99 6.45 -3.70
C ILE A 203 -17.69 6.99 -5.08
N MET A 204 -16.86 8.01 -5.17
CA MET A 204 -16.37 8.61 -6.41
C MET A 204 -14.87 8.48 -6.46
N ILE A 205 -14.30 8.18 -7.61
CA ILE A 205 -12.84 8.06 -7.78
C ILE A 205 -12.41 8.73 -9.08
N VAL A 206 -11.32 9.47 -9.00
CA VAL A 206 -10.77 10.26 -10.10
C VAL A 206 -9.45 9.67 -10.55
N ASP A 207 -9.31 9.42 -11.84
CA ASP A 207 -8.05 9.06 -12.51
C ASP A 207 -8.19 9.38 -14.01
N ARG A 208 -7.11 9.19 -14.77
CA ARG A 208 -7.10 9.31 -16.24
C ARG A 208 -6.87 7.99 -16.97
N HIS A 209 -6.51 6.93 -16.25
CA HIS A 209 -6.20 5.62 -16.81
C HIS A 209 -7.45 4.74 -16.88
N PRO A 210 -7.96 4.41 -18.08
CA PRO A 210 -9.24 3.69 -18.26
C PRO A 210 -9.30 2.32 -17.58
N ASP A 211 -8.19 1.57 -17.56
CA ASP A 211 -8.07 0.27 -16.91
C ASP A 211 -8.22 0.37 -15.39
N ARG A 212 -7.65 1.41 -14.77
CA ARG A 212 -7.78 1.68 -13.34
C ARG A 212 -9.20 2.11 -12.99
N LEU A 213 -9.81 2.98 -13.81
CA LEU A 213 -11.20 3.41 -13.65
C LEU A 213 -12.16 2.21 -13.75
N ALA A 214 -11.93 1.28 -14.69
CA ALA A 214 -12.71 0.05 -14.81
C ALA A 214 -12.57 -0.89 -13.58
N LEU A 215 -11.42 -0.88 -12.90
CA LEU A 215 -11.25 -1.60 -11.63
C LEU A 215 -12.00 -0.91 -10.49
N ALA A 216 -12.03 0.43 -10.47
CA ALA A 216 -12.76 1.19 -9.47
C ALA A 216 -14.28 0.94 -9.54
N GLU A 217 -14.84 0.81 -10.74
CA GLU A 217 -16.24 0.46 -10.94
C GLU A 217 -16.60 -0.91 -10.32
N LYS A 218 -15.67 -1.87 -10.34
CA LYS A 218 -15.85 -3.18 -9.68
C LYS A 218 -15.96 -3.07 -8.15
N CYS A 219 -15.45 -1.98 -7.56
CA CYS A 219 -15.64 -1.65 -6.14
C CYS A 219 -16.93 -0.85 -5.90
N GLY A 220 -17.80 -0.68 -6.90
CA GLY A 220 -19.03 0.12 -6.80
C GLY A 220 -18.77 1.63 -6.77
N ALA A 221 -17.59 2.10 -7.16
CA ALA A 221 -17.29 3.52 -7.27
C ALA A 221 -17.77 4.08 -8.62
N ILE A 222 -18.19 5.35 -8.61
CA ILE A 222 -18.39 6.13 -9.84
C ILE A 222 -17.02 6.62 -10.30
N ALA A 223 -16.58 6.16 -11.46
CA ALA A 223 -15.34 6.57 -12.08
C ALA A 223 -15.47 7.95 -12.75
N ILE A 224 -14.51 8.82 -12.51
CA ILE A 224 -14.41 10.16 -13.12
C ILE A 224 -13.08 10.25 -13.84
N ASP A 225 -13.12 10.41 -15.16
CA ASP A 225 -11.95 10.55 -16.02
C ASP A 225 -11.55 12.03 -16.12
N ASP A 226 -10.53 12.47 -15.36
CA ASP A 226 -10.13 13.89 -15.29
C ASP A 226 -9.41 14.39 -16.55
N SER A 227 -9.16 13.53 -17.51
CA SER A 227 -8.70 13.93 -18.84
C SER A 227 -9.84 14.39 -19.76
N LYS A 228 -11.08 14.11 -19.39
CA LYS A 228 -12.30 14.44 -20.16
C LYS A 228 -13.22 15.40 -19.44
N ASP A 229 -13.33 15.26 -18.12
CA ASP A 229 -14.28 15.99 -17.29
C ASP A 229 -13.53 16.82 -16.23
N ASP A 230 -14.10 17.96 -15.84
CA ASP A 230 -13.67 18.64 -14.61
C ASP A 230 -14.15 17.83 -13.40
N ALA A 231 -13.21 17.22 -12.71
CA ALA A 231 -13.52 16.35 -11.58
C ALA A 231 -14.27 17.08 -10.44
N VAL A 232 -13.96 18.36 -10.19
CA VAL A 232 -14.65 19.16 -9.14
C VAL A 232 -16.11 19.41 -9.54
N ILE A 233 -16.35 19.83 -10.79
CA ILE A 233 -17.71 20.04 -11.31
C ILE A 233 -18.49 18.73 -11.23
N ARG A 234 -17.88 17.61 -11.65
CA ARG A 234 -18.55 16.32 -11.65
C ARG A 234 -18.92 15.84 -10.24
N VAL A 235 -18.05 16.07 -9.25
CA VAL A 235 -18.36 15.78 -7.84
C VAL A 235 -19.54 16.62 -7.35
N LEU A 236 -19.53 17.92 -7.65
CA LEU A 236 -20.64 18.82 -7.27
C LEU A 236 -21.97 18.38 -7.89
N GLU A 237 -21.99 17.98 -9.16
CA GLU A 237 -23.18 17.43 -9.81
C GLU A 237 -23.72 16.20 -9.09
N LEU A 238 -22.84 15.23 -8.79
CA LEU A 238 -23.19 13.98 -8.12
C LEU A 238 -23.67 14.19 -6.67
N THR A 239 -23.23 15.27 -6.04
CA THR A 239 -23.56 15.64 -4.65
C THR A 239 -24.56 16.81 -4.55
N ARG A 240 -25.28 17.13 -5.63
CA ARG A 240 -26.31 18.18 -5.69
C ARG A 240 -25.80 19.58 -5.33
N GLY A 241 -24.52 19.85 -5.63
CA GLY A 241 -23.87 21.12 -5.36
C GLY A 241 -23.22 21.25 -3.99
N GLU A 242 -23.38 20.28 -3.10
CA GLU A 242 -22.86 20.35 -1.72
C GLU A 242 -21.37 20.00 -1.63
N GLY A 243 -20.88 19.11 -2.48
CA GLY A 243 -19.56 18.46 -2.39
C GLY A 243 -19.63 17.15 -1.57
N ALA A 244 -18.58 16.36 -1.63
CA ALA A 244 -18.46 15.09 -0.91
C ALA A 244 -18.29 15.31 0.60
N ASP A 245 -18.83 14.40 1.43
CA ASP A 245 -18.62 14.42 2.88
C ASP A 245 -17.15 14.25 3.27
N ARG A 246 -16.45 13.36 2.56
CA ARG A 246 -15.07 12.96 2.82
C ARG A 246 -14.24 12.97 1.55
N GLY A 247 -12.94 13.22 1.70
CA GLY A 247 -12.00 13.17 0.59
C GLY A 247 -10.74 12.39 0.92
N CYS A 248 -10.26 11.58 -0.02
CA CYS A 248 -9.01 10.84 0.10
C CYS A 248 -8.04 11.24 -1.00
N GLU A 249 -6.83 11.61 -0.62
CA GLU A 249 -5.70 11.90 -1.49
C GLU A 249 -4.81 10.65 -1.56
N CYS A 250 -4.69 10.04 -2.76
CA CYS A 250 -3.95 8.80 -2.98
C CYS A 250 -2.96 8.90 -4.16
N VAL A 251 -2.51 10.12 -4.51
CA VAL A 251 -1.60 10.41 -5.63
C VAL A 251 -0.23 10.85 -5.14
N GLY A 252 -0.21 11.83 -4.21
CA GLY A 252 1.01 12.43 -3.70
C GLY A 252 1.60 13.48 -4.64
N PHE A 253 2.91 13.73 -4.48
CA PHE A 253 3.62 14.81 -5.17
C PHE A 253 3.74 14.65 -6.70
N HIS A 254 3.49 13.45 -7.24
CA HIS A 254 3.42 13.17 -8.69
C HIS A 254 2.06 13.49 -9.31
N ALA A 255 1.29 14.39 -8.70
CA ALA A 255 0.01 14.83 -9.26
C ALA A 255 0.21 15.52 -10.62
N HIS A 256 -0.77 15.37 -11.51
CA HIS A 256 -0.77 15.95 -12.85
C HIS A 256 -2.04 16.76 -13.08
N ASP A 257 -1.92 17.81 -13.88
CA ASP A 257 -3.07 18.54 -14.41
C ASP A 257 -3.83 17.71 -15.49
N PRO A 258 -5.01 18.13 -15.94
CA PRO A 258 -5.74 17.44 -16.99
C PRO A 258 -4.97 17.30 -18.32
N GLN A 259 -3.99 18.16 -18.58
CA GLN A 259 -3.14 18.14 -19.76
C GLN A 259 -1.96 17.15 -19.62
N GLY A 260 -1.78 16.56 -18.44
CA GLY A 260 -0.71 15.60 -18.18
C GLY A 260 0.61 16.23 -17.73
N ASN A 261 0.65 17.52 -17.41
CA ASN A 261 1.82 18.15 -16.82
C ASN A 261 1.85 17.84 -15.31
N GLU A 262 3.04 17.59 -14.78
CA GLU A 262 3.21 17.40 -13.34
C GLU A 262 2.93 18.73 -12.60
N VAL A 263 1.97 18.71 -11.69
CA VAL A 263 1.58 19.83 -10.83
C VAL A 263 1.36 19.32 -9.40
N PRO A 264 2.38 19.37 -8.53
CA PRO A 264 2.38 18.68 -7.24
C PRO A 264 1.24 19.04 -6.27
N ASN A 265 0.62 20.19 -6.43
CA ASN A 265 -0.49 20.67 -5.59
C ASN A 265 -1.88 20.52 -6.25
N GLU A 266 -1.95 19.99 -7.46
CA GLU A 266 -3.21 19.90 -8.24
C GLU A 266 -4.29 19.12 -7.48
N VAL A 267 -3.97 17.90 -7.07
CA VAL A 267 -4.92 17.02 -6.39
C VAL A 267 -5.34 17.61 -5.03
N MET A 268 -4.39 18.14 -4.26
CA MET A 268 -4.70 18.73 -2.96
C MET A 268 -5.69 19.90 -3.07
N ASN A 269 -5.50 20.78 -4.06
CA ASN A 269 -6.39 21.92 -4.27
C ASN A 269 -7.76 21.49 -4.84
N LYS A 270 -7.81 20.52 -5.76
CA LYS A 270 -9.07 19.93 -6.22
C LYS A 270 -9.83 19.25 -5.08
N LEU A 271 -9.12 18.56 -4.18
CA LEU A 271 -9.74 17.89 -3.04
C LEU A 271 -10.43 18.88 -2.08
N VAL A 272 -9.78 20.03 -1.77
CA VAL A 272 -10.37 21.10 -0.97
C VAL A 272 -11.66 21.62 -1.62
N LYS A 273 -11.68 21.76 -2.95
CA LYS A 273 -12.86 22.24 -3.70
C LYS A 273 -13.99 21.22 -3.73
N SER A 274 -13.65 19.93 -3.84
CA SER A 274 -14.60 18.82 -3.98
C SER A 274 -15.31 18.43 -2.69
N VAL A 275 -14.71 18.71 -1.52
CA VAL A 275 -15.28 18.33 -0.22
C VAL A 275 -16.12 19.49 0.32
N ARG A 276 -17.32 19.16 0.86
CA ARG A 276 -18.26 20.11 1.41
C ARG A 276 -17.72 20.81 2.67
N ALA A 277 -18.33 21.96 3.02
CA ALA A 277 -18.03 22.63 4.29
C ALA A 277 -18.20 21.65 5.47
N THR A 278 -17.30 21.73 6.46
CA THR A 278 -17.19 20.85 7.64
C THR A 278 -16.80 19.39 7.37
N GLY A 279 -16.48 19.05 6.12
CA GLY A 279 -15.96 17.75 5.75
C GLY A 279 -14.52 17.50 6.23
N SER A 280 -13.95 16.38 5.83
CA SER A 280 -12.55 16.08 6.18
C SER A 280 -11.80 15.31 5.10
N LEU A 281 -10.47 15.45 5.14
CA LEU A 281 -9.53 14.97 4.16
C LEU A 281 -8.60 13.93 4.81
N GLY A 282 -8.35 12.80 4.14
CA GLY A 282 -7.32 11.84 4.48
C GLY A 282 -6.26 11.79 3.38
N VAL A 283 -5.03 12.16 3.71
CA VAL A 283 -3.93 12.29 2.77
C VAL A 283 -2.91 11.19 3.04
N VAL A 284 -2.78 10.25 2.12
CA VAL A 284 -1.86 9.10 2.20
C VAL A 284 -0.92 9.01 1.02
N GLY A 285 -1.10 9.83 -0.01
CA GLY A 285 -0.12 10.02 -1.06
C GLY A 285 1.21 10.50 -0.47
N VAL A 286 2.32 10.10 -1.10
CA VAL A 286 3.65 10.46 -0.62
C VAL A 286 3.96 11.92 -0.97
N PHE A 287 4.37 12.68 0.05
CA PHE A 287 4.94 14.02 -0.11
C PHE A 287 6.32 14.04 0.53
N MET A 288 7.33 14.37 -0.26
CA MET A 288 8.73 14.33 0.17
C MET A 288 9.16 15.66 0.80
N PRO A 289 10.04 15.63 1.83
CA PRO A 289 10.64 16.86 2.40
C PRO A 289 11.44 17.66 1.37
N GLU A 290 12.00 16.99 0.37
CA GLU A 290 12.69 17.56 -0.79
C GLU A 290 12.44 16.69 -2.01
N ASP A 291 12.29 17.33 -3.18
CA ASP A 291 12.19 16.67 -4.48
C ASP A 291 13.14 17.35 -5.48
N PRO A 292 14.45 17.01 -5.44
CA PRO A 292 15.47 17.70 -6.21
C PRO A 292 15.24 17.73 -7.72
N LYS A 293 14.48 16.75 -8.24
CA LYS A 293 14.20 16.62 -9.67
C LYS A 293 12.87 17.22 -10.11
N SER A 294 12.08 17.78 -9.21
CA SER A 294 10.84 18.46 -9.58
C SER A 294 11.09 19.65 -10.51
N SER A 295 10.22 19.82 -11.48
CA SER A 295 10.16 21.03 -12.32
C SER A 295 9.73 22.27 -11.54
N HIS A 296 9.03 22.08 -10.41
CA HIS A 296 8.47 23.14 -9.57
C HIS A 296 9.43 23.56 -8.44
N GLU A 297 9.76 24.85 -8.37
CA GLU A 297 10.70 25.38 -7.37
C GLU A 297 10.28 25.09 -5.92
N LEU A 298 9.00 25.24 -5.61
CA LEU A 298 8.49 24.96 -4.27
C LEU A 298 8.63 23.47 -3.92
N ALA A 299 8.31 22.58 -4.83
CA ALA A 299 8.39 21.13 -4.61
C ALA A 299 9.83 20.67 -4.39
N ARG A 300 10.83 21.29 -5.07
CA ARG A 300 12.25 21.02 -4.80
C ARG A 300 12.64 21.27 -3.34
N LYS A 301 11.90 22.12 -2.64
CA LYS A 301 12.12 22.50 -1.21
C LYS A 301 11.08 21.84 -0.28
N GLY A 302 10.38 20.80 -0.74
CA GLY A 302 9.30 20.15 0.03
C GLY A 302 8.11 21.06 0.35
N ARG A 303 7.86 22.06 -0.49
CA ARG A 303 6.79 23.06 -0.31
C ARG A 303 5.80 22.99 -1.46
N MET A 304 4.55 23.39 -1.20
CA MET A 304 3.52 23.55 -2.23
C MET A 304 2.69 24.80 -1.98
N ALA A 305 2.13 25.36 -3.05
CA ALA A 305 1.05 26.33 -2.94
C ALA A 305 -0.24 25.57 -2.63
N PHE A 306 -0.94 25.94 -1.58
CA PHE A 306 -2.12 25.26 -1.10
C PHE A 306 -3.24 26.25 -0.81
N ASP A 307 -4.46 25.96 -1.27
CA ASP A 307 -5.64 26.80 -1.11
C ASP A 307 -6.13 26.80 0.35
N PHE A 308 -5.22 27.18 1.27
CA PHE A 308 -5.45 27.15 2.73
C PHE A 308 -6.61 28.05 3.15
N GLY A 309 -6.81 29.20 2.47
CA GLY A 309 -7.92 30.10 2.73
C GLY A 309 -9.28 29.43 2.51
N GLU A 310 -9.42 28.63 1.46
CA GLU A 310 -10.64 27.87 1.18
C GLU A 310 -10.83 26.74 2.18
N LEU A 311 -9.77 25.98 2.50
CA LEU A 311 -9.80 24.94 3.53
C LEU A 311 -10.27 25.53 4.87
N TRP A 312 -9.73 26.70 5.27
CA TRP A 312 -10.12 27.38 6.50
C TRP A 312 -11.59 27.87 6.48
N THR A 313 -12.01 28.48 5.38
CA THR A 313 -13.38 29.01 5.22
C THR A 313 -14.41 27.90 5.27
N LYS A 314 -14.12 26.75 4.65
CA LYS A 314 -14.99 25.56 4.70
C LYS A 314 -14.92 24.83 6.05
N GLY A 315 -13.98 25.16 6.94
CA GLY A 315 -13.77 24.49 8.22
C GLY A 315 -13.40 23.00 8.04
N LEU A 316 -12.62 22.68 7.01
CA LEU A 316 -12.19 21.30 6.73
C LEU A 316 -11.18 20.82 7.77
N ARG A 317 -11.24 19.53 8.07
CA ARG A 317 -10.20 18.81 8.81
C ARG A 317 -9.30 18.07 7.83
N MET A 318 -8.03 17.90 8.18
CA MET A 318 -7.08 17.15 7.35
C MET A 318 -6.20 16.28 8.24
N GLY A 319 -6.23 14.97 7.99
CA GLY A 319 -5.29 14.01 8.55
C GLY A 319 -4.27 13.59 7.50
N THR A 320 -3.00 13.49 7.89
CA THR A 320 -1.89 13.15 6.98
C THR A 320 -0.90 12.19 7.63
N GLY A 321 -0.06 11.57 6.84
CA GLY A 321 1.13 10.86 7.29
C GLY A 321 1.17 9.40 6.85
N GLN A 322 2.28 8.74 7.20
CA GLN A 322 2.50 7.33 6.91
C GLN A 322 1.53 6.42 7.67
N THR A 323 1.10 5.38 7.01
CA THR A 323 0.11 4.44 7.56
C THR A 323 0.65 3.66 8.76
N ASN A 324 -0.13 3.64 9.84
CA ASN A 324 0.10 2.76 10.97
C ASN A 324 -0.43 1.35 10.65
N VAL A 325 0.28 0.60 9.79
CA VAL A 325 -0.19 -0.70 9.24
C VAL A 325 -0.68 -1.64 10.34
N LYS A 326 0.06 -1.72 11.44
CA LYS A 326 -0.29 -2.60 12.57
C LYS A 326 -1.61 -2.26 13.27
N ALA A 327 -2.12 -1.05 13.11
CA ALA A 327 -3.44 -0.67 13.64
C ALA A 327 -4.57 -1.38 12.88
N TYR A 328 -4.34 -1.78 11.64
CA TYR A 328 -5.39 -2.27 10.75
C TYR A 328 -5.17 -3.70 10.25
N ASN A 329 -3.93 -4.14 10.05
CA ASN A 329 -3.62 -5.37 9.33
C ASN A 329 -4.25 -6.63 9.94
N ARG A 330 -4.37 -6.72 11.27
CA ARG A 330 -5.03 -7.83 11.95
C ARG A 330 -6.54 -7.89 11.64
N HIS A 331 -7.21 -6.74 11.70
CA HIS A 331 -8.63 -6.63 11.34
C HIS A 331 -8.86 -6.96 9.86
N LEU A 332 -8.04 -6.42 8.98
CA LEU A 332 -8.12 -6.66 7.54
C LEU A 332 -7.81 -8.13 7.18
N CYS A 333 -6.88 -8.77 7.91
CA CYS A 333 -6.63 -10.19 7.81
C CYS A 333 -7.89 -11.01 8.11
N GLN A 334 -8.58 -10.70 9.19
CA GLN A 334 -9.85 -11.36 9.53
C GLN A 334 -10.93 -11.19 8.44
N LEU A 335 -11.00 -10.02 7.79
CA LEU A 335 -11.92 -9.84 6.67
C LEU A 335 -11.57 -10.75 5.48
N ILE A 336 -10.27 -10.95 5.21
CA ILE A 336 -9.81 -11.89 4.18
C ILE A 336 -10.15 -13.34 4.59
N GLU A 337 -9.85 -13.74 5.82
CA GLU A 337 -10.16 -15.08 6.36
C GLU A 337 -11.64 -15.43 6.20
N LEU A 338 -12.51 -14.48 6.55
CA LEU A 338 -13.97 -14.63 6.47
C LEU A 338 -14.52 -14.51 5.05
N GLY A 339 -13.69 -14.31 4.03
CA GLY A 339 -14.12 -14.10 2.64
C GLY A 339 -14.90 -12.80 2.44
N LYS A 340 -14.78 -11.84 3.36
CA LYS A 340 -15.39 -10.50 3.28
C LYS A 340 -14.54 -9.51 2.50
N ALA A 341 -13.24 -9.78 2.37
CA ALA A 341 -12.34 -9.01 1.55
C ALA A 341 -11.50 -9.92 0.63
N LYS A 342 -11.29 -9.46 -0.60
CA LYS A 342 -10.43 -10.09 -1.60
C LYS A 342 -9.60 -9.00 -2.30
N PRO A 343 -8.59 -8.42 -1.64
CA PRO A 343 -7.83 -7.28 -2.19
C PRO A 343 -7.00 -7.65 -3.43
N SER A 344 -6.76 -8.94 -3.69
CA SER A 344 -6.05 -9.41 -4.89
C SER A 344 -6.76 -9.10 -6.22
N PHE A 345 -7.99 -8.57 -6.21
CA PHE A 345 -8.72 -8.23 -7.44
C PHE A 345 -7.99 -7.19 -8.32
N ILE A 346 -7.02 -6.45 -7.75
CA ILE A 346 -6.22 -5.48 -8.49
C ILE A 346 -4.93 -6.07 -9.08
N VAL A 347 -4.58 -7.33 -8.75
CA VAL A 347 -3.36 -7.96 -9.27
C VAL A 347 -3.48 -8.15 -10.77
N SER A 348 -2.55 -7.56 -11.49
CA SER A 348 -2.48 -7.63 -12.94
C SER A 348 -1.42 -8.61 -13.45
N HIS A 349 -0.30 -8.73 -12.73
CA HIS A 349 0.83 -9.56 -13.13
C HIS A 349 1.41 -10.33 -11.95
N GLN A 350 1.82 -11.56 -12.21
CA GLN A 350 2.59 -12.40 -11.27
C GLN A 350 3.86 -12.84 -12.01
N LEU A 351 5.01 -12.39 -11.53
CA LEU A 351 6.29 -12.51 -12.21
C LEU A 351 7.37 -13.08 -11.26
N SER A 352 8.46 -13.58 -11.81
CA SER A 352 9.67 -13.92 -11.06
C SER A 352 10.48 -12.66 -10.72
N LEU A 353 11.51 -12.79 -9.86
CA LEU A 353 12.44 -11.68 -9.62
C LEU A 353 13.19 -11.29 -10.88
N GLU A 354 13.53 -12.26 -11.73
CA GLU A 354 14.26 -12.05 -12.98
C GLU A 354 13.52 -11.13 -13.96
N GLU A 355 12.19 -11.13 -13.92
CA GLU A 355 11.33 -10.30 -14.76
C GLU A 355 11.10 -8.90 -14.16
N ALA A 356 11.49 -8.67 -12.92
CA ALA A 356 11.21 -7.41 -12.23
C ALA A 356 11.83 -6.16 -12.89
N PRO A 357 13.06 -6.17 -13.43
CA PRO A 357 13.60 -4.98 -14.10
C PRO A 357 12.74 -4.50 -15.27
N ASP A 358 12.15 -5.40 -16.03
CA ASP A 358 11.23 -5.04 -17.12
C ASP A 358 9.85 -4.65 -16.55
N ALA A 359 9.39 -5.32 -15.51
CA ALA A 359 8.16 -4.95 -14.82
C ALA A 359 8.20 -3.51 -14.26
N TYR A 360 9.34 -3.06 -13.73
CA TYR A 360 9.52 -1.67 -13.29
C TYR A 360 9.34 -0.69 -14.44
N LYS A 361 9.87 -0.97 -15.65
CA LYS A 361 9.72 -0.12 -16.84
C LYS A 361 8.25 0.03 -17.25
N HIS A 362 7.53 -1.09 -17.36
CA HIS A 362 6.11 -1.10 -17.74
C HIS A 362 5.25 -0.41 -16.68
N PHE A 363 5.52 -0.66 -15.41
CA PHE A 363 4.77 -0.10 -14.29
C PHE A 363 5.04 1.42 -14.15
N ASP A 364 6.30 1.88 -14.35
CA ASP A 364 6.68 3.29 -14.40
C ASP A 364 5.99 4.02 -15.55
N ALA A 365 5.99 3.42 -16.75
CA ALA A 365 5.29 3.94 -17.92
C ALA A 365 3.76 3.97 -17.78
N ARG A 366 3.22 3.42 -16.70
CA ARG A 366 1.77 3.28 -16.45
C ARG A 366 1.03 2.65 -17.64
N GLU A 367 1.66 1.65 -18.24
CA GLU A 367 1.09 0.94 -19.39
C GLU A 367 -0.27 0.33 -19.02
N ASN A 368 -1.18 0.36 -19.99
CA ASN A 368 -2.54 -0.18 -19.81
C ASN A 368 -2.50 -1.65 -19.36
N GLY A 369 -3.22 -1.97 -18.29
CA GLY A 369 -3.24 -3.30 -17.68
C GLY A 369 -2.17 -3.54 -16.61
N TRP A 370 -1.24 -2.62 -16.37
CA TRP A 370 -0.22 -2.72 -15.33
C TRP A 370 -0.68 -2.02 -14.04
N THR A 371 -1.52 -2.68 -13.25
CA THR A 371 -2.09 -2.08 -12.03
C THR A 371 -1.34 -2.48 -10.76
N LYS A 372 -1.14 -3.78 -10.55
CA LYS A 372 -0.39 -4.31 -9.39
C LYS A 372 0.43 -5.51 -9.82
N VAL A 373 1.73 -5.43 -9.57
CA VAL A 373 2.69 -6.48 -9.90
C VAL A 373 3.08 -7.24 -8.63
N VAL A 374 2.89 -8.53 -8.66
CA VAL A 374 3.33 -9.49 -7.64
C VAL A 374 4.59 -10.18 -8.14
N LEU A 375 5.61 -10.25 -7.29
CA LEU A 375 6.86 -10.95 -7.57
C LEU A 375 6.98 -12.21 -6.71
N ARG A 376 7.47 -13.31 -7.31
CA ARG A 376 7.68 -14.61 -6.67
C ARG A 376 9.17 -14.91 -6.57
N PRO A 377 9.86 -14.54 -5.47
CA PRO A 377 11.31 -14.73 -5.33
C PRO A 377 11.77 -16.18 -5.42
N GLN A 378 10.92 -17.13 -5.02
CA GLN A 378 11.21 -18.56 -5.04
C GLN A 378 10.76 -19.26 -6.35
N GLY A 379 10.35 -18.49 -7.36
CA GLY A 379 9.70 -19.01 -8.56
C GLY A 379 8.24 -19.42 -8.32
N HIS A 380 7.52 -19.74 -9.39
CA HIS A 380 6.14 -20.22 -9.27
C HIS A 380 6.15 -21.63 -8.64
N SER A 381 5.58 -21.78 -7.44
CA SER A 381 5.32 -23.11 -6.90
C SER A 381 4.29 -23.81 -7.80
N ALA A 382 4.51 -25.08 -8.13
CA ALA A 382 3.63 -25.89 -9.01
C ALA A 382 2.20 -26.11 -8.45
N ALA A 383 1.83 -25.48 -7.35
CA ALA A 383 0.54 -25.62 -6.66
C ALA A 383 -0.62 -24.82 -7.29
N SER A 384 -0.38 -23.96 -8.28
CA SER A 384 -1.44 -23.11 -8.86
C SER A 384 -2.09 -23.66 -10.15
N LYS A 385 -1.80 -24.89 -10.55
CA LYS A 385 -2.58 -25.56 -11.60
C LYS A 385 -3.74 -26.31 -10.95
N GLY A 386 -4.95 -25.70 -11.01
CA GLY A 386 -6.16 -26.18 -10.40
C GLY A 386 -6.44 -27.66 -10.66
N ALA A 387 -6.40 -28.46 -9.59
CA ALA A 387 -7.09 -29.73 -9.55
C ALA A 387 -8.57 -29.46 -9.21
N PRO A 388 -9.54 -30.10 -9.90
CA PRO A 388 -10.94 -29.89 -9.60
C PRO A 388 -11.28 -30.42 -8.21
N VAL A 389 -11.86 -29.58 -7.38
CA VAL A 389 -12.33 -29.93 -6.04
C VAL A 389 -13.42 -31.00 -6.15
N ALA A 390 -13.09 -32.24 -5.79
CA ALA A 390 -14.06 -33.31 -5.65
C ALA A 390 -15.04 -32.97 -4.51
N ARG A 391 -16.31 -32.71 -4.85
CA ARG A 391 -17.38 -32.52 -3.87
C ARG A 391 -17.52 -33.76 -3.01
N ARG A 392 -17.13 -33.68 -1.73
CA ARG A 392 -17.51 -34.68 -0.72
C ARG A 392 -19.02 -34.62 -0.53
N LYS A 393 -19.71 -35.69 -0.95
CA LYS A 393 -21.10 -35.91 -0.58
C LYS A 393 -21.16 -36.23 0.91
N THR A 394 -21.74 -35.32 1.70
CA THR A 394 -22.14 -35.61 3.08
C THR A 394 -23.38 -36.49 3.04
N GLY A 395 -23.19 -37.77 3.30
CA GLY A 395 -24.28 -38.72 3.48
C GLY A 395 -24.85 -38.56 4.92
N THR A 396 -26.03 -38.01 4.98
CA THR A 396 -26.86 -38.01 6.20
C THR A 396 -27.49 -39.39 6.35
N GLN A 397 -27.02 -40.23 7.25
CA GLN A 397 -27.75 -41.41 7.71
C GLN A 397 -28.66 -41.03 8.87
N HIS A 398 -29.93 -40.92 8.61
CA HIS A 398 -30.97 -41.01 9.66
C HIS A 398 -31.01 -42.47 10.19
N ARG A 399 -30.72 -42.64 11.46
CA ARG A 399 -31.14 -43.83 12.20
C ARG A 399 -32.32 -43.44 13.11
N HIS A 400 -33.51 -43.99 12.73
CA HIS A 400 -34.59 -44.17 13.67
C HIS A 400 -34.27 -45.37 14.57
N ALA A 401 -34.42 -45.22 15.84
CA ALA A 401 -34.76 -46.34 16.77
C ALA A 401 -35.48 -45.77 17.99
N HIS A 402 -36.67 -46.27 18.17
CA HIS A 402 -37.52 -46.53 19.35
C HIS A 402 -37.37 -45.66 20.58
#